data_09ebae1000fb783a7d233391a2582694
#
_entry.id   09ebae1000fb783a7d233391a2582694
#
_cell.length_a   1.000
_cell.length_b   1.000
_cell.length_c   1.000
_cell.angle_alpha   90.00
_cell.angle_beta   90.00
_cell.angle_gamma   90.00
#
_symmetry.space_group_name_H-M   'P 1'
#
loop_
_entity.id
_entity.type
_entity.pdbx_description
1 polymer ?
#
loop_
_entity_poly.entity_id
_entity_poly.type
_entity_poly.pdbx_seq_one_letter_code
_entity_poly.pdbx_strand_id
1 'polypeptide(L)'
;MTWDHVNGTSVEAACDESGSDGENLTRGNTDVFAHASVVLPMESAAGHIREIRDRIRSPAEEYKANHLLREKHRAVLEWLLSVSGPLYGQAHVHLVEKAFFLVDRTADLLLDDPGTALSLYRSRRATFSAEEWREFLTAANRLLWIRVDEAAGEPVEAFFHHIDRLRRAYSGTPAADLLERFTQGRERAHSYRAAILGGRAPLIPVLNPLPSSILRTAAHWSGGGRPVRLAHDRQNMLTPERIAWIEDTARRRGIGLTGLRLVVAGSDARVQLADFLAGIARRFASDELNGRGDPALTALLRPYTGESAVWGDEGSRARLGAVAEPDNVGTGPAGCSTEVNSAF
;
A
#
# COMPACT_ATOMS: atom_id res chain seq x y z
N MET A 1 13.23 -19.01 17.07
CA MET A 1 13.77 -20.12 16.26
C MET A 1 14.66 -19.51 15.21
N THR A 2 15.94 -19.73 15.33
CA THR A 2 16.99 -19.25 14.43
C THR A 2 16.82 -19.92 13.08
N TRP A 3 16.79 -19.13 12.03
CA TRP A 3 16.80 -19.57 10.65
C TRP A 3 18.14 -20.21 10.34
N ASP A 4 18.23 -21.53 10.42
CA ASP A 4 19.44 -22.27 10.08
C ASP A 4 19.64 -22.25 8.55
N HIS A 5 20.74 -21.59 8.17
CA HIS A 5 21.61 -21.84 7.03
C HIS A 5 20.99 -22.53 5.82
N VAL A 6 20.44 -21.72 4.90
CA VAL A 6 20.42 -22.10 3.50
C VAL A 6 21.52 -21.32 2.79
N ASN A 7 22.60 -22.01 2.50
CA ASN A 7 23.72 -21.53 1.70
C ASN A 7 23.22 -20.86 0.42
N GLY A 8 23.46 -19.55 0.27
CA GLY A 8 23.49 -18.84 -1.02
C GLY A 8 22.28 -18.92 -1.96
N THR A 9 21.20 -19.58 -1.60
CA THR A 9 20.02 -19.76 -2.44
C THR A 9 19.08 -18.56 -2.34
N SER A 10 18.68 -18.04 -3.51
CA SER A 10 17.71 -16.96 -3.58
C SER A 10 16.36 -17.39 -2.99
N VAL A 11 15.73 -16.48 -2.21
CA VAL A 11 14.35 -16.64 -1.75
C VAL A 11 13.41 -16.34 -2.92
N GLU A 12 12.43 -17.18 -3.19
CA GLU A 12 11.34 -16.87 -4.11
C GLU A 12 10.05 -16.66 -3.33
N ALA A 13 9.50 -15.44 -3.38
CA ALA A 13 8.22 -15.09 -2.79
C ALA A 13 7.16 -14.89 -3.87
N ALA A 14 6.01 -15.55 -3.69
CA ALA A 14 4.85 -15.36 -4.54
C ALA A 14 3.96 -14.25 -3.97
N CYS A 15 3.48 -13.34 -4.81
CA CYS A 15 2.82 -12.11 -4.39
C CYS A 15 1.49 -11.90 -5.10
N ASP A 16 0.56 -11.26 -4.39
CA ASP A 16 -0.67 -10.72 -4.94
C ASP A 16 -1.12 -9.49 -4.14
N GLU A 17 -2.04 -8.70 -4.68
CA GLU A 17 -2.61 -7.54 -4.02
C GLU A 17 -4.13 -7.60 -3.91
N SER A 18 -4.68 -6.79 -3.01
CA SER A 18 -6.11 -6.56 -2.87
C SER A 18 -6.40 -5.09 -2.62
N GLY A 19 -7.47 -4.57 -3.24
CA GLY A 19 -7.86 -3.18 -3.08
C GLY A 19 -7.21 -2.25 -4.09
N SER A 20 -6.76 -2.75 -5.24
CA SER A 20 -6.27 -1.92 -6.33
C SER A 20 -7.45 -1.24 -7.05
N ASP A 21 -7.61 0.08 -6.86
CA ASP A 21 -8.62 0.91 -7.53
C ASP A 21 -7.96 1.85 -8.56
N GLY A 22 -6.77 1.49 -9.05
CA GLY A 22 -5.93 2.34 -9.90
C GLY A 22 -5.52 3.62 -9.16
N GLU A 23 -5.57 4.77 -9.83
CA GLU A 23 -5.22 6.08 -9.24
C GLU A 23 -6.41 6.77 -8.56
N ASN A 24 -7.60 6.18 -8.55
CA ASN A 24 -8.77 6.74 -7.90
C ASN A 24 -8.86 6.27 -6.45
N LEU A 25 -8.10 6.91 -5.57
CA LEU A 25 -8.02 6.53 -4.16
C LEU A 25 -9.21 7.01 -3.30
N THR A 26 -10.03 7.93 -3.82
CA THR A 26 -11.12 8.56 -3.06
C THR A 26 -12.52 8.03 -3.40
N ARG A 27 -12.70 7.42 -4.56
CA ARG A 27 -13.99 6.90 -5.03
C ARG A 27 -13.96 5.40 -5.33
N GLY A 28 -12.88 4.72 -4.92
CA GLY A 28 -12.76 3.27 -5.00
C GLY A 28 -13.69 2.56 -4.01
N ASN A 29 -13.85 1.26 -4.19
CA ASN A 29 -14.67 0.43 -3.32
C ASN A 29 -13.96 0.04 -2.01
N THR A 30 -12.72 0.47 -1.83
CA THR A 30 -11.86 0.08 -0.71
C THR A 30 -11.06 1.28 -0.20
N ASP A 31 -10.86 1.33 1.11
CA ASP A 31 -10.08 2.34 1.83
C ASP A 31 -8.65 1.89 2.16
N VAL A 32 -8.38 0.60 1.98
CA VAL A 32 -7.10 -0.05 2.23
C VAL A 32 -6.63 -0.77 0.97
N PHE A 33 -5.34 -0.68 0.69
CA PHE A 33 -4.62 -1.54 -0.24
C PHE A 33 -3.73 -2.49 0.58
N ALA A 34 -3.70 -3.76 0.21
CA ALA A 34 -2.86 -4.78 0.83
C ALA A 34 -2.05 -5.51 -0.25
N HIS A 35 -0.76 -5.67 -0.03
CA HIS A 35 0.13 -6.48 -0.84
C HIS A 35 0.66 -7.62 0.00
N ALA A 36 0.28 -8.85 -0.34
CA ALA A 36 0.69 -10.06 0.39
C ALA A 36 1.76 -10.84 -0.36
N SER A 37 2.57 -11.55 0.38
CA SER A 37 3.60 -12.44 -0.16
C SER A 37 3.73 -13.72 0.65
N VAL A 38 4.06 -14.82 -0.02
CA VAL A 38 4.18 -16.15 0.57
C VAL A 38 5.46 -16.82 0.08
N VAL A 39 6.23 -17.38 1.01
CA VAL A 39 7.46 -18.13 0.76
C VAL A 39 7.25 -19.57 1.19
N LEU A 40 6.67 -20.36 0.32
CA LEU A 40 6.40 -21.79 0.53
C LEU A 40 6.88 -22.61 -0.69
N PRO A 41 7.26 -23.89 -0.51
CA PRO A 41 7.37 -24.82 -1.64
C PRO A 41 6.03 -24.94 -2.37
N MET A 42 6.07 -25.05 -3.70
CA MET A 42 4.87 -25.15 -4.54
C MET A 42 3.94 -26.29 -4.11
N GLU A 43 4.52 -27.45 -3.79
CA GLU A 43 3.78 -28.64 -3.36
C GLU A 43 3.04 -28.40 -2.03
N SER A 44 3.72 -27.78 -1.06
CA SER A 44 3.13 -27.40 0.23
C SER A 44 1.96 -26.43 0.02
N ALA A 45 2.16 -25.39 -0.79
CA ALA A 45 1.11 -24.42 -1.09
C ALA A 45 -0.10 -25.10 -1.76
N ALA A 46 0.11 -25.99 -2.72
CA ALA A 46 -0.96 -26.76 -3.34
C ALA A 46 -1.68 -27.67 -2.33
N GLY A 47 -0.96 -28.24 -1.36
CA GLY A 47 -1.54 -28.99 -0.24
C GLY A 47 -2.46 -28.13 0.61
N HIS A 48 -2.02 -26.92 0.98
CA HIS A 48 -2.82 -26.00 1.78
C HIS A 48 -4.05 -25.49 1.03
N ILE A 49 -3.96 -25.25 -0.27
CA ILE A 49 -5.14 -24.91 -1.09
C ILE A 49 -6.17 -26.04 -1.07
N ARG A 50 -5.74 -27.31 -1.21
CA ARG A 50 -6.65 -28.45 -1.09
C ARG A 50 -7.28 -28.52 0.29
N GLU A 51 -6.51 -28.37 1.35
CA GLU A 51 -7.00 -28.38 2.73
C GLU A 51 -8.03 -27.26 2.99
N ILE A 52 -7.78 -26.04 2.49
CA ILE A 52 -8.74 -24.94 2.55
C ILE A 52 -10.06 -25.35 1.88
N ARG A 53 -9.99 -25.95 0.68
CA ARG A 53 -11.18 -26.42 -0.06
C ARG A 53 -11.96 -27.46 0.71
N ASP A 54 -11.26 -28.44 1.26
CA ASP A 54 -11.87 -29.55 2.05
C ASP A 54 -12.57 -29.02 3.30
N ARG A 55 -11.98 -28.04 3.98
CA ARG A 55 -12.56 -27.40 5.17
C ARG A 55 -13.77 -26.51 4.84
N ILE A 56 -13.76 -25.80 3.71
CA ILE A 56 -14.85 -24.92 3.27
C ILE A 56 -16.04 -25.74 2.73
N ARG A 57 -15.78 -26.91 2.13
CA ARG A 57 -16.81 -27.79 1.54
C ARG A 57 -17.75 -27.06 0.56
N SER A 58 -17.19 -26.20 -0.29
CA SER A 58 -17.96 -25.47 -1.29
C SER A 58 -17.70 -26.05 -2.69
N PRO A 59 -18.69 -26.14 -3.57
CA PRO A 59 -18.54 -26.65 -4.93
C PRO A 59 -17.84 -25.66 -5.87
N ALA A 60 -17.43 -24.47 -5.42
CA ALA A 60 -16.79 -23.48 -6.25
C ALA A 60 -15.43 -24.00 -6.74
N GLU A 61 -15.15 -23.85 -8.04
CA GLU A 61 -13.86 -24.23 -8.64
C GLU A 61 -12.78 -23.24 -8.27
N GLU A 62 -13.11 -21.96 -8.18
CA GLU A 62 -12.20 -20.87 -7.79
C GLU A 62 -12.67 -20.20 -6.50
N TYR A 63 -11.74 -20.07 -5.56
CA TYR A 63 -11.99 -19.42 -4.27
C TYR A 63 -11.32 -18.06 -4.26
N LYS A 64 -12.02 -17.08 -3.76
CA LYS A 64 -11.52 -15.73 -3.45
C LYS A 64 -11.60 -15.52 -1.94
N ALA A 65 -10.83 -14.56 -1.42
CA ALA A 65 -10.84 -14.21 0.01
C ALA A 65 -12.25 -14.01 0.60
N ASN A 66 -13.20 -13.51 -0.20
CA ASN A 66 -14.60 -13.32 0.20
C ASN A 66 -15.31 -14.61 0.64
N HIS A 67 -14.85 -15.78 0.19
CA HIS A 67 -15.39 -17.06 0.67
C HIS A 67 -14.92 -17.37 2.09
N LEU A 68 -13.64 -17.14 2.38
CA LEU A 68 -13.03 -17.33 3.69
C LEU A 68 -13.58 -16.35 4.74
N LEU A 69 -13.92 -15.14 4.31
CA LEU A 69 -14.44 -14.07 5.17
C LEU A 69 -15.91 -14.24 5.60
N ARG A 70 -16.59 -15.30 5.14
CA ARG A 70 -17.96 -15.59 5.59
C ARG A 70 -17.92 -16.17 7.01
N GLU A 71 -18.84 -15.75 7.87
CA GLU A 71 -18.91 -16.17 9.28
C GLU A 71 -18.86 -17.70 9.46
N LYS A 72 -19.58 -18.45 8.61
CA LYS A 72 -19.56 -19.93 8.64
C LYS A 72 -18.19 -20.56 8.39
N HIS A 73 -17.21 -19.80 7.89
CA HIS A 73 -15.85 -20.25 7.62
C HIS A 73 -14.82 -19.67 8.60
N ARG A 74 -15.29 -19.04 9.68
CA ARG A 74 -14.42 -18.42 10.69
C ARG A 74 -13.35 -19.38 11.22
N ALA A 75 -13.69 -20.62 11.50
CA ALA A 75 -12.73 -21.63 11.97
C ALA A 75 -11.63 -21.95 10.95
N VAL A 76 -11.94 -21.87 9.64
CA VAL A 76 -10.94 -22.06 8.58
C VAL A 76 -9.98 -20.86 8.53
N LEU A 77 -10.52 -19.66 8.70
CA LEU A 77 -9.76 -18.42 8.74
C LEU A 77 -8.81 -18.39 9.95
N GLU A 78 -9.33 -18.75 11.14
CA GLU A 78 -8.53 -18.83 12.37
C GLU A 78 -7.42 -19.88 12.25
N TRP A 79 -7.69 -21.04 11.69
CA TRP A 79 -6.68 -22.06 11.41
C TRP A 79 -5.62 -21.53 10.44
N LEU A 80 -6.02 -20.91 9.33
CA LEU A 80 -5.10 -20.42 8.30
C LEU A 80 -4.10 -19.40 8.85
N LEU A 81 -4.57 -18.52 9.75
CA LEU A 81 -3.78 -17.41 10.29
C LEU A 81 -3.14 -17.72 11.67
N SER A 82 -3.46 -18.84 12.29
CA SER A 82 -2.92 -19.17 13.62
C SER A 82 -1.41 -19.39 13.61
N VAL A 83 -0.79 -19.31 14.78
CA VAL A 83 0.66 -19.58 14.95
C VAL A 83 1.05 -21.03 14.61
N SER A 84 0.10 -21.96 14.60
CA SER A 84 0.25 -23.34 14.12
C SER A 84 -0.25 -23.52 12.69
N GLY A 85 -0.72 -22.47 12.06
CA GLY A 85 -1.30 -22.50 10.72
C GLY A 85 -0.22 -22.49 9.62
N PRO A 86 -0.65 -22.76 8.39
CA PRO A 86 0.27 -23.00 7.27
C PRO A 86 1.04 -21.75 6.80
N LEU A 87 0.56 -20.54 7.14
CA LEU A 87 1.19 -19.30 6.69
C LEU A 87 2.14 -18.68 7.71
N TYR A 88 2.14 -19.18 8.97
CA TYR A 88 2.92 -18.57 10.04
C TYR A 88 4.43 -18.64 9.76
N GLY A 89 5.08 -17.46 9.78
CA GLY A 89 6.50 -17.33 9.46
C GLY A 89 6.86 -17.52 7.98
N GLN A 90 5.87 -17.79 7.11
CA GLN A 90 6.05 -18.04 5.68
C GLN A 90 5.33 -17.00 4.82
N ALA A 91 4.71 -16.00 5.44
CA ALA A 91 3.94 -14.99 4.74
C ALA A 91 4.11 -13.61 5.36
N HIS A 92 3.95 -12.57 4.54
CA HIS A 92 4.04 -11.18 4.95
C HIS A 92 3.03 -10.33 4.19
N VAL A 93 2.53 -9.27 4.84
CA VAL A 93 1.58 -8.31 4.26
C VAL A 93 2.08 -6.89 4.48
N HIS A 94 2.14 -6.12 3.42
CA HIS A 94 2.30 -4.68 3.45
C HIS A 94 0.93 -4.01 3.30
N LEU A 95 0.59 -3.10 4.23
CA LEU A 95 -0.69 -2.40 4.26
C LEU A 95 -0.51 -0.92 3.90
N VAL A 96 -1.45 -0.38 3.13
CA VAL A 96 -1.52 1.02 2.76
C VAL A 96 -2.92 1.56 3.05
N GLU A 97 -3.04 2.53 3.95
CA GLU A 97 -4.22 3.35 4.16
C GLU A 97 -4.31 4.39 3.04
N LYS A 98 -5.26 4.22 2.11
CA LYS A 98 -5.32 5.01 0.87
C LYS A 98 -5.46 6.51 1.09
N ALA A 99 -6.27 6.90 2.08
CA ALA A 99 -6.46 8.31 2.39
C ALA A 99 -5.17 8.95 2.94
N PHE A 100 -4.43 8.24 3.80
CA PHE A 100 -3.14 8.73 4.27
C PHE A 100 -2.10 8.75 3.15
N PHE A 101 -2.03 7.69 2.35
CA PHE A 101 -1.13 7.62 1.19
C PHE A 101 -1.33 8.80 0.23
N LEU A 102 -2.59 9.18 -0.03
CA LEU A 102 -2.91 10.35 -0.86
C LEU A 102 -2.38 11.65 -0.27
N VAL A 103 -2.59 11.87 1.04
CA VAL A 103 -2.07 13.07 1.73
C VAL A 103 -0.56 13.10 1.72
N ASP A 104 0.07 11.96 1.98
CA ASP A 104 1.52 11.78 1.96
C ASP A 104 2.12 12.09 0.58
N ARG A 105 1.56 11.51 -0.49
CA ARG A 105 1.99 11.81 -1.87
C ARG A 105 1.76 13.27 -2.26
N THR A 106 0.68 13.90 -1.74
CA THR A 106 0.43 15.32 -1.99
C THR A 106 1.48 16.20 -1.29
N ALA A 107 1.82 15.87 -0.05
CA ALA A 107 2.86 16.59 0.68
C ALA A 107 4.24 16.39 0.06
N ASP A 108 4.59 15.17 -0.36
CA ASP A 108 5.85 14.89 -1.07
C ASP A 108 6.00 15.76 -2.31
N LEU A 109 4.96 15.84 -3.15
CA LEU A 109 4.99 16.66 -4.35
C LEU A 109 5.14 18.15 -4.05
N LEU A 110 4.39 18.65 -3.06
CA LEU A 110 4.25 20.10 -2.84
C LEU A 110 5.30 20.66 -1.86
N LEU A 111 5.71 19.89 -0.86
CA LEU A 111 6.45 20.44 0.30
C LEU A 111 7.86 19.87 0.48
N ASP A 112 8.09 18.65 0.00
CA ASP A 112 9.32 17.90 0.35
C ASP A 112 9.49 17.75 1.89
N ASP A 113 8.34 17.59 2.59
CA ASP A 113 8.27 17.49 4.06
C ASP A 113 7.25 16.40 4.48
N PRO A 114 7.71 15.17 4.75
CA PRO A 114 6.83 14.06 5.13
C PRO A 114 6.14 14.26 6.49
N GLY A 115 6.70 15.05 7.38
CA GLY A 115 6.13 15.34 8.71
C GLY A 115 4.80 16.10 8.65
N THR A 116 4.64 16.98 7.68
CA THR A 116 3.41 17.76 7.46
C THR A 116 2.23 16.84 7.10
N ALA A 117 2.43 15.84 6.26
CA ALA A 117 1.39 14.89 5.88
C ALA A 117 0.78 14.17 7.09
N LEU A 118 1.63 13.59 7.93
CA LEU A 118 1.20 12.85 9.12
C LEU A 118 0.50 13.76 10.14
N SER A 119 1.03 14.96 10.37
CA SER A 119 0.46 15.95 11.30
C SER A 119 -0.93 16.40 10.85
N LEU A 120 -1.11 16.73 9.56
CA LEU A 120 -2.39 17.08 8.99
C LEU A 120 -3.39 15.92 9.07
N TYR A 121 -2.92 14.72 8.73
CA TYR A 121 -3.77 13.54 8.74
C TYR A 121 -4.28 13.20 10.15
N ARG A 122 -3.42 13.29 11.17
CA ARG A 122 -3.79 13.03 12.57
C ARG A 122 -4.75 14.07 13.14
N SER A 123 -4.58 15.34 12.80
CA SER A 123 -5.46 16.42 13.26
C SER A 123 -6.85 16.43 12.58
N ARG A 124 -7.03 15.71 11.46
CA ARG A 124 -8.22 15.80 10.61
C ARG A 124 -9.55 15.64 11.33
N ARG A 125 -9.66 14.62 12.21
CA ARG A 125 -10.92 14.29 12.90
C ARG A 125 -11.33 15.32 13.95
N ALA A 126 -10.35 16.01 14.53
CA ALA A 126 -10.59 17.05 15.53
C ALA A 126 -10.83 18.42 14.89
N THR A 127 -10.42 18.61 13.63
CA THR A 127 -10.42 19.91 12.97
C THR A 127 -11.50 20.02 11.91
N PHE A 128 -11.57 19.08 10.97
CA PHE A 128 -12.41 19.18 9.78
C PHE A 128 -13.67 18.33 9.91
N SER A 129 -14.76 18.81 9.32
CA SER A 129 -15.93 17.96 9.09
C SER A 129 -15.58 16.82 8.10
N ALA A 130 -16.37 15.74 8.16
CA ALA A 130 -16.19 14.61 7.24
C ALA A 130 -16.35 15.03 5.76
N GLU A 131 -17.17 16.03 5.50
CA GLU A 131 -17.38 16.56 4.15
C GLU A 131 -16.19 17.38 3.66
N GLU A 132 -15.72 18.32 4.45
CA GLU A 132 -14.52 19.12 4.13
C GLU A 132 -13.30 18.24 3.89
N TRP A 133 -13.10 17.23 4.72
CA TRP A 133 -12.01 16.26 4.55
C TRP A 133 -12.14 15.48 3.25
N ARG A 134 -13.33 14.99 2.91
CA ARG A 134 -13.59 14.28 1.67
C ARG A 134 -13.38 15.15 0.44
N GLU A 135 -13.78 16.43 0.49
CA GLU A 135 -13.53 17.40 -0.58
C GLU A 135 -12.03 17.66 -0.75
N PHE A 136 -11.29 17.82 0.36
CA PHE A 136 -9.82 17.94 0.34
C PHE A 136 -9.17 16.74 -0.35
N LEU A 137 -9.51 15.52 0.07
CA LEU A 137 -8.99 14.31 -0.56
C LEU A 137 -9.35 14.23 -2.05
N THR A 138 -10.56 14.61 -2.42
CA THR A 138 -11.01 14.61 -3.82
C THR A 138 -10.20 15.60 -4.65
N ALA A 139 -9.95 16.79 -4.14
CA ALA A 139 -9.14 17.82 -4.82
C ALA A 139 -7.67 17.36 -4.95
N ALA A 140 -7.09 16.79 -3.89
CA ALA A 140 -5.74 16.22 -3.89
C ALA A 140 -5.60 15.08 -4.92
N ASN A 141 -6.58 14.17 -4.97
CA ASN A 141 -6.56 13.07 -5.94
C ASN A 141 -6.59 13.60 -7.39
N ARG A 142 -7.42 14.60 -7.68
CA ARG A 142 -7.48 15.22 -9.01
C ARG A 142 -6.18 15.92 -9.38
N LEU A 143 -5.55 16.60 -8.42
CA LEU A 143 -4.26 17.26 -8.63
C LEU A 143 -3.18 16.26 -9.08
N LEU A 144 -3.10 15.09 -8.44
CA LEU A 144 -2.06 14.09 -8.67
C LEU A 144 -2.37 13.12 -9.80
N TRP A 145 -3.61 13.08 -10.28
CA TRP A 145 -4.04 12.11 -11.28
C TRP A 145 -3.38 12.38 -12.64
N ILE A 146 -2.80 11.34 -13.25
CA ILE A 146 -2.13 11.50 -14.55
C ILE A 146 -3.10 11.59 -15.75
N ARG A 147 -4.36 11.20 -15.57
CA ARG A 147 -5.36 11.38 -16.63
C ARG A 147 -5.76 12.84 -16.75
N VAL A 148 -5.89 13.29 -17.99
CA VAL A 148 -6.42 14.61 -18.31
C VAL A 148 -7.92 14.48 -18.48
N ASP A 149 -8.68 15.19 -17.66
CA ASP A 149 -10.13 15.32 -17.78
C ASP A 149 -10.44 16.79 -18.13
N GLU A 150 -10.62 17.06 -19.41
CA GLU A 150 -10.86 18.41 -19.93
C GLU A 150 -12.15 19.04 -19.33
N ALA A 151 -13.12 18.22 -18.92
CA ALA A 151 -14.38 18.70 -18.35
C ALA A 151 -14.26 19.08 -16.86
N ALA A 152 -13.18 18.65 -16.18
CA ALA A 152 -13.04 18.84 -14.73
C ALA A 152 -12.45 20.19 -14.29
N GLY A 153 -12.13 21.10 -15.23
CA GLY A 153 -11.47 22.39 -14.91
C GLY A 153 -10.00 22.23 -14.52
N GLU A 154 -9.37 23.34 -14.07
CA GLU A 154 -7.96 23.36 -13.68
C GLU A 154 -7.75 22.72 -12.28
N PRO A 155 -7.12 21.52 -12.18
CA PRO A 155 -6.99 20.82 -10.91
C PRO A 155 -6.15 21.58 -9.88
N VAL A 156 -5.15 22.35 -10.34
CA VAL A 156 -4.28 23.15 -9.44
C VAL A 156 -5.10 24.23 -8.76
N GLU A 157 -5.83 25.04 -9.53
CA GLU A 157 -6.63 26.12 -8.99
C GLU A 157 -7.75 25.61 -8.06
N ALA A 158 -8.39 24.49 -8.44
CA ALA A 158 -9.41 23.85 -7.61
C ALA A 158 -8.84 23.39 -6.25
N PHE A 159 -7.65 22.78 -6.24
CA PHE A 159 -6.99 22.33 -5.02
C PHE A 159 -6.62 23.52 -4.12
N PHE A 160 -5.94 24.53 -4.65
CA PHE A 160 -5.50 25.66 -3.85
C PHE A 160 -6.65 26.56 -3.39
N HIS A 161 -7.71 26.68 -4.19
CA HIS A 161 -8.94 27.34 -3.74
C HIS A 161 -9.54 26.64 -2.51
N HIS A 162 -9.54 25.30 -2.50
CA HIS A 162 -10.03 24.52 -1.37
C HIS A 162 -9.13 24.67 -0.14
N ILE A 163 -7.80 24.64 -0.31
CA ILE A 163 -6.83 24.92 0.77
C ILE A 163 -7.08 26.30 1.38
N ASP A 164 -7.22 27.33 0.56
CA ASP A 164 -7.46 28.71 1.02
C ASP A 164 -8.79 28.87 1.76
N ARG A 165 -9.83 28.14 1.35
CA ARG A 165 -11.12 28.12 2.03
C ARG A 165 -10.98 27.52 3.43
N LEU A 166 -10.35 26.35 3.56
CA LEU A 166 -10.13 25.68 4.83
C LEU A 166 -9.24 26.52 5.75
N ARG A 167 -8.14 27.07 5.23
CA ARG A 167 -7.22 27.91 6.00
C ARG A 167 -7.92 29.11 6.62
N ARG A 168 -8.83 29.79 5.88
CA ARG A 168 -9.61 30.91 6.41
C ARG A 168 -10.65 30.46 7.45
N ALA A 169 -11.32 29.33 7.21
CA ALA A 169 -12.32 28.78 8.12
C ALA A 169 -11.71 28.38 9.48
N TYR A 170 -10.48 27.89 9.47
CA TYR A 170 -9.77 27.42 10.67
C TYR A 170 -8.61 28.34 11.08
N SER A 171 -8.69 29.64 10.73
CA SER A 171 -7.66 30.63 11.08
C SER A 171 -7.36 30.63 12.57
N GLY A 172 -6.06 30.71 12.91
CA GLY A 172 -5.59 30.68 14.31
C GLY A 172 -5.49 29.27 14.91
N THR A 173 -5.65 28.21 14.14
CA THR A 173 -5.44 26.83 14.59
C THR A 173 -4.16 26.23 13.98
N PRO A 174 -3.55 25.22 14.65
CA PRO A 174 -2.39 24.51 14.07
C PRO A 174 -2.67 23.89 12.69
N ALA A 175 -3.92 23.54 12.40
CA ALA A 175 -4.30 22.99 11.09
C ALA A 175 -4.21 24.06 9.99
N ALA A 176 -4.54 25.34 10.29
CA ALA A 176 -4.36 26.43 9.34
C ALA A 176 -2.87 26.63 8.99
N ASP A 177 -1.98 26.49 9.96
CA ASP A 177 -0.53 26.58 9.73
C ASP A 177 -0.01 25.44 8.84
N LEU A 178 -0.54 24.22 9.03
CA LEU A 178 -0.22 23.08 8.16
C LEU A 178 -0.73 23.30 6.74
N LEU A 179 -1.96 23.82 6.59
CA LEU A 179 -2.53 24.15 5.27
C LEU A 179 -1.76 25.29 4.59
N GLU A 180 -1.27 26.27 5.36
CA GLU A 180 -0.42 27.35 4.82
C GLU A 180 0.82 26.82 4.12
N ARG A 181 1.46 25.78 4.69
CA ARG A 181 2.62 25.16 4.04
C ARG A 181 2.29 24.63 2.64
N PHE A 182 1.12 24.03 2.44
CA PHE A 182 0.71 23.55 1.12
C PHE A 182 0.63 24.66 0.08
N THR A 183 0.30 25.90 0.49
CA THR A 183 0.23 27.04 -0.46
C THR A 183 1.58 27.35 -1.10
N GLN A 184 2.70 27.03 -0.43
CA GLN A 184 4.04 27.23 -0.95
C GLN A 184 4.37 26.30 -2.13
N GLY A 185 3.64 25.20 -2.28
CA GLY A 185 3.84 24.22 -3.35
C GLY A 185 3.12 24.53 -4.67
N ARG A 186 2.48 25.69 -4.82
CA ARG A 186 1.67 26.03 -6.02
C ARG A 186 2.47 25.91 -7.33
N GLU A 187 3.68 26.42 -7.36
CA GLU A 187 4.53 26.34 -8.56
C GLU A 187 4.92 24.88 -8.91
N ARG A 188 5.19 24.06 -7.91
CA ARG A 188 5.46 22.63 -8.11
C ARG A 188 4.23 21.91 -8.67
N ALA A 189 3.02 22.25 -8.18
CA ALA A 189 1.77 21.72 -8.70
C ALA A 189 1.55 22.09 -10.18
N HIS A 190 1.77 23.34 -10.55
CA HIS A 190 1.69 23.79 -11.94
C HIS A 190 2.71 23.07 -12.82
N SER A 191 3.97 22.96 -12.37
CA SER A 191 5.03 22.27 -13.10
C SER A 191 4.68 20.80 -13.32
N TYR A 192 4.18 20.11 -12.29
CA TYR A 192 3.73 18.72 -12.38
C TYR A 192 2.59 18.56 -13.41
N ARG A 193 1.57 19.40 -13.34
CA ARG A 193 0.44 19.35 -14.28
C ARG A 193 0.87 19.71 -15.71
N ALA A 194 1.71 20.69 -15.89
CA ALA A 194 2.26 21.06 -17.20
C ALA A 194 3.08 19.91 -17.82
N ALA A 195 3.83 19.16 -17.02
CA ALA A 195 4.55 17.99 -17.50
C ALA A 195 3.60 16.90 -17.99
N ILE A 196 2.51 16.61 -17.26
CA ILE A 196 1.50 15.63 -17.67
C ILE A 196 0.81 16.07 -18.96
N LEU A 197 0.35 17.32 -19.06
CA LEU A 197 -0.29 17.89 -20.25
C LEU A 197 0.65 17.87 -21.47
N GLY A 198 1.95 18.06 -21.24
CA GLY A 198 2.99 17.95 -22.27
C GLY A 198 3.41 16.53 -22.62
N GLY A 199 2.66 15.51 -22.19
CA GLY A 199 2.94 14.10 -22.50
C GLY A 199 4.12 13.50 -21.71
N ARG A 200 4.61 14.18 -20.66
CA ARG A 200 5.71 13.74 -19.80
C ARG A 200 5.21 13.24 -18.45
N ALA A 201 4.14 12.42 -18.47
CA ALA A 201 3.65 11.78 -17.24
C ALA A 201 4.71 10.84 -16.67
N PRO A 202 4.82 10.73 -15.32
CA PRO A 202 5.77 9.82 -14.70
C PRO A 202 5.48 8.35 -15.10
N LEU A 203 6.55 7.57 -15.33
CA LEU A 203 6.45 6.14 -15.64
C LEU A 203 5.66 5.39 -14.56
N ILE A 204 5.93 5.73 -13.30
CA ILE A 204 5.20 5.21 -12.15
C ILE A 204 4.19 6.28 -11.71
N PRO A 205 2.87 6.02 -11.86
CA PRO A 205 1.87 6.95 -11.36
C PRO A 205 2.00 7.19 -9.85
N VAL A 206 2.02 8.45 -9.44
CA VAL A 206 2.26 8.86 -8.04
C VAL A 206 1.25 8.23 -7.09
N LEU A 207 0.00 8.04 -7.55
CA LEU A 207 -1.10 7.47 -6.76
C LEU A 207 -1.18 5.94 -6.79
N ASN A 208 -0.21 5.25 -7.41
CA ASN A 208 -0.19 3.79 -7.44
C ASN A 208 0.66 3.22 -6.30
N PRO A 209 0.06 2.57 -5.28
CA PRO A 209 0.82 2.02 -4.16
C PRO A 209 1.58 0.73 -4.50
N LEU A 210 1.27 0.05 -5.61
CA LEU A 210 1.81 -1.26 -5.92
C LEU A 210 3.34 -1.29 -6.06
N PRO A 211 4.00 -0.38 -6.82
CA PRO A 211 5.46 -0.45 -6.98
C PRO A 211 6.22 -0.27 -5.66
N SER A 212 5.78 0.65 -4.80
CA SER A 212 6.38 0.84 -3.48
C SER A 212 6.15 -0.37 -2.58
N SER A 213 4.98 -1.00 -2.65
CA SER A 213 4.65 -2.21 -1.89
C SER A 213 5.50 -3.41 -2.33
N ILE A 214 5.76 -3.56 -3.63
CA ILE A 214 6.68 -4.59 -4.17
C ILE A 214 8.10 -4.37 -3.63
N LEU A 215 8.60 -3.13 -3.63
CA LEU A 215 9.92 -2.80 -3.08
C LEU A 215 10.00 -3.11 -1.56
N ARG A 216 8.96 -2.80 -0.79
CA ARG A 216 8.88 -3.12 0.64
C ARG A 216 8.85 -4.63 0.88
N THR A 217 8.07 -5.37 0.10
CA THR A 217 8.05 -6.85 0.15
C THR A 217 9.42 -7.44 -0.18
N ALA A 218 10.08 -6.94 -1.21
CA ALA A 218 11.43 -7.38 -1.56
C ALA A 218 12.44 -7.06 -0.45
N ALA A 219 12.36 -5.88 0.17
CA ALA A 219 13.20 -5.51 1.30
C ALA A 219 12.99 -6.42 2.52
N HIS A 220 11.73 -6.73 2.85
CA HIS A 220 11.37 -7.66 3.93
C HIS A 220 12.05 -9.03 3.74
N TRP A 221 11.87 -9.66 2.58
CA TRP A 221 12.43 -10.98 2.32
C TRP A 221 13.94 -10.96 2.05
N SER A 222 14.49 -9.82 1.64
CA SER A 222 15.93 -9.65 1.46
C SER A 222 16.70 -9.69 2.77
N GLY A 223 16.12 -9.25 3.87
CA GLY A 223 16.63 -9.35 5.24
C GLY A 223 18.15 -9.36 5.36
N GLY A 224 18.82 -8.21 5.14
CA GLY A 224 20.29 -8.15 5.18
C GLY A 224 20.99 -8.49 3.87
N GLY A 225 20.31 -8.40 2.71
CA GLY A 225 20.95 -8.48 1.38
C GLY A 225 20.84 -9.86 0.71
N ARG A 226 20.03 -10.78 1.21
CA ARG A 226 19.77 -12.05 0.51
C ARG A 226 19.13 -11.79 -0.85
N PRO A 227 19.53 -12.54 -1.91
CA PRO A 227 18.86 -12.48 -3.20
C PRO A 227 17.41 -12.91 -3.10
N VAL A 228 16.48 -12.09 -3.62
CA VAL A 228 15.04 -12.35 -3.64
C VAL A 228 14.54 -12.30 -5.06
N ARG A 229 13.71 -13.25 -5.43
CA ARG A 229 12.90 -13.22 -6.65
C ARG A 229 11.43 -13.15 -6.27
N LEU A 230 10.67 -12.34 -7.01
CA LEU A 230 9.23 -12.22 -6.82
C LEU A 230 8.49 -12.83 -8.01
N ALA A 231 7.47 -13.66 -7.70
CA ALA A 231 6.50 -14.16 -8.66
C ALA A 231 5.16 -13.47 -8.32
N HIS A 232 4.76 -12.50 -9.12
CA HIS A 232 3.57 -11.69 -8.87
C HIS A 232 2.43 -12.10 -9.78
N ASP A 233 1.17 -12.06 -9.30
CA ASP A 233 0.03 -12.24 -10.18
C ASP A 233 0.04 -11.23 -11.33
N ARG A 234 -0.50 -11.64 -12.48
CA ARG A 234 -0.49 -10.81 -13.68
C ARG A 234 -1.33 -9.54 -13.44
N GLN A 235 -0.65 -8.42 -13.52
CA GLN A 235 -1.22 -7.09 -13.26
C GLN A 235 -0.90 -6.14 -14.42
N ASN A 236 -1.92 -5.51 -14.98
CA ASN A 236 -1.75 -4.59 -16.13
C ASN A 236 -0.86 -3.39 -15.83
N MET A 237 -0.75 -3.02 -14.55
CA MET A 237 0.13 -1.92 -14.12
C MET A 237 1.61 -2.29 -14.12
N LEU A 238 1.95 -3.58 -14.17
CA LEU A 238 3.33 -4.06 -14.19
C LEU A 238 3.78 -4.32 -15.64
N THR A 239 3.98 -3.24 -16.39
CA THR A 239 4.59 -3.34 -17.74
C THR A 239 6.09 -3.68 -17.63
N PRO A 240 6.73 -4.19 -18.71
CA PRO A 240 8.17 -4.46 -18.69
C PRO A 240 9.03 -3.28 -18.25
N GLU A 241 8.68 -2.06 -18.68
CA GLU A 241 9.41 -0.84 -18.32
C GLU A 241 9.28 -0.50 -16.83
N ARG A 242 8.09 -0.71 -16.27
CA ARG A 242 7.83 -0.50 -14.83
C ARG A 242 8.51 -1.57 -13.97
N ILE A 243 8.54 -2.81 -14.43
CA ILE A 243 9.32 -3.89 -13.78
C ILE A 243 10.79 -3.53 -13.77
N ALA A 244 11.35 -3.13 -14.90
CA ALA A 244 12.75 -2.70 -15.00
C ALA A 244 13.05 -1.51 -14.06
N TRP A 245 12.13 -0.54 -13.94
CA TRP A 245 12.25 0.56 -13.00
C TRP A 245 12.24 0.08 -11.52
N ILE A 246 11.37 -0.88 -11.17
CA ILE A 246 11.31 -1.46 -9.82
C ILE A 246 12.63 -2.16 -9.49
N GLU A 247 13.15 -2.99 -10.40
CA GLU A 247 14.41 -3.73 -10.24
C GLU A 247 15.61 -2.78 -10.12
N ASP A 248 15.66 -1.73 -10.93
CA ASP A 248 16.70 -0.72 -10.87
C ASP A 248 16.63 0.09 -9.56
N THR A 249 15.43 0.48 -9.14
CA THR A 249 15.21 1.17 -7.86
C THR A 249 15.61 0.29 -6.67
N ALA A 250 15.28 -1.00 -6.70
CA ALA A 250 15.71 -1.96 -5.68
C ALA A 250 17.25 -2.01 -5.59
N ARG A 251 17.93 -2.09 -6.74
CA ARG A 251 19.39 -2.12 -6.81
C ARG A 251 20.01 -0.84 -6.22
N ARG A 252 19.52 0.34 -6.59
CA ARG A 252 20.00 1.62 -6.05
C ARG A 252 19.83 1.72 -4.53
N ARG A 253 18.79 1.08 -3.98
CA ARG A 253 18.51 1.05 -2.53
C ARG A 253 19.20 -0.08 -1.78
N GLY A 254 19.99 -0.91 -2.43
CA GLY A 254 20.63 -2.08 -1.81
C GLY A 254 19.65 -3.18 -1.42
N ILE A 255 18.43 -3.20 -2.01
CA ILE A 255 17.46 -4.28 -1.82
C ILE A 255 17.86 -5.43 -2.73
N GLY A 256 17.96 -6.65 -2.19
CA GLY A 256 18.42 -7.84 -2.90
C GLY A 256 17.44 -8.40 -3.92
N LEU A 257 16.60 -7.58 -4.56
CA LEU A 257 15.68 -8.01 -5.62
C LEU A 257 16.45 -8.37 -6.88
N THR A 258 16.43 -9.64 -7.26
CA THR A 258 17.16 -10.19 -8.43
C THR A 258 16.25 -10.49 -9.61
N GLY A 259 14.94 -10.33 -9.47
CA GLY A 259 13.99 -10.48 -10.57
C GLY A 259 12.55 -10.41 -10.09
N LEU A 260 11.68 -9.85 -10.96
CA LEU A 260 10.23 -9.82 -10.80
C LEU A 260 9.57 -10.42 -12.05
N ARG A 261 8.90 -11.55 -11.89
CA ARG A 261 8.18 -12.22 -12.99
C ARG A 261 6.67 -12.22 -12.74
N LEU A 262 5.91 -12.12 -13.81
CA LEU A 262 4.44 -12.21 -13.75
C LEU A 262 4.01 -13.65 -14.00
N VAL A 263 3.06 -14.13 -13.22
CA VAL A 263 2.44 -15.44 -13.34
C VAL A 263 0.93 -15.32 -13.41
N VAL A 264 0.26 -16.37 -13.83
CA VAL A 264 -1.21 -16.45 -13.77
C VAL A 264 -1.57 -17.15 -12.45
N ALA A 265 -2.41 -16.54 -11.62
CA ALA A 265 -2.77 -17.05 -10.29
C ALA A 265 -3.22 -18.52 -10.32
N GLY A 266 -3.98 -18.95 -11.34
CA GLY A 266 -4.41 -20.33 -11.49
C GLY A 266 -3.27 -21.34 -11.69
N SER A 267 -2.07 -20.91 -12.05
CA SER A 267 -0.90 -21.77 -12.29
C SER A 267 0.09 -21.82 -11.12
N ASP A 268 -0.09 -20.99 -10.10
CA ASP A 268 0.82 -20.96 -8.93
C ASP A 268 0.00 -20.92 -7.62
N ALA A 269 -0.01 -22.03 -6.89
CA ALA A 269 -0.75 -22.17 -5.65
C ALA A 269 -0.28 -21.19 -4.56
N ARG A 270 0.97 -20.72 -4.62
CA ARG A 270 1.49 -19.71 -3.68
C ARG A 270 0.87 -18.34 -3.94
N VAL A 271 0.66 -17.98 -5.20
CA VAL A 271 -0.04 -16.74 -5.59
C VAL A 271 -1.50 -16.79 -5.15
N GLN A 272 -2.17 -17.96 -5.26
CA GLN A 272 -3.52 -18.12 -4.71
C GLN A 272 -3.57 -17.90 -3.20
N LEU A 273 -2.58 -18.39 -2.44
CA LEU A 273 -2.48 -18.13 -1.00
C LEU A 273 -2.21 -16.66 -0.72
N ALA A 274 -1.41 -15.99 -1.54
CA ALA A 274 -1.17 -14.55 -1.43
C ALA A 274 -2.45 -13.74 -1.71
N ASP A 275 -3.27 -14.08 -2.73
CA ASP A 275 -4.60 -13.48 -2.99
C ASP A 275 -5.50 -13.61 -1.75
N PHE A 276 -5.57 -14.82 -1.15
CA PHE A 276 -6.37 -15.01 0.06
C PHE A 276 -5.89 -14.11 1.19
N LEU A 277 -4.59 -14.10 1.46
CA LEU A 277 -4.01 -13.31 2.53
C LEU A 277 -4.18 -11.81 2.29
N ALA A 278 -3.96 -11.32 1.07
CA ALA A 278 -4.16 -9.93 0.69
C ALA A 278 -5.61 -9.48 0.91
N GLY A 279 -6.58 -10.29 0.45
CA GLY A 279 -7.99 -10.00 0.62
C GLY A 279 -8.45 -10.03 2.08
N ILE A 280 -7.96 -10.98 2.88
CA ILE A 280 -8.25 -11.08 4.31
C ILE A 280 -7.64 -9.87 5.05
N ALA A 281 -6.36 -9.60 4.83
CA ALA A 281 -5.65 -8.51 5.49
C ALA A 281 -6.27 -7.15 5.16
N ARG A 282 -6.60 -6.91 3.89
CA ARG A 282 -7.31 -5.70 3.47
C ARG A 282 -8.64 -5.55 4.22
N ARG A 283 -9.44 -6.61 4.33
CA ARG A 283 -10.73 -6.58 5.01
C ARG A 283 -10.57 -6.26 6.49
N PHE A 284 -9.68 -6.96 7.20
CA PHE A 284 -9.45 -6.74 8.62
C PHE A 284 -8.91 -5.32 8.89
N ALA A 285 -7.95 -4.87 8.08
CA ALA A 285 -7.40 -3.54 8.20
C ALA A 285 -8.46 -2.44 7.94
N SER A 286 -9.33 -2.63 6.94
CA SER A 286 -10.46 -1.74 6.68
C SER A 286 -11.47 -1.72 7.84
N ASP A 287 -11.81 -2.88 8.41
CA ASP A 287 -12.72 -2.95 9.54
C ASP A 287 -12.13 -2.28 10.79
N GLU A 288 -10.83 -2.42 11.05
CA GLU A 288 -10.13 -1.71 12.12
C GLU A 288 -10.10 -0.19 11.90
N LEU A 289 -9.80 0.25 10.68
CA LEU A 289 -9.78 1.68 10.31
C LEU A 289 -11.15 2.34 10.54
N ASN A 290 -12.22 1.59 10.31
CA ASN A 290 -13.61 2.05 10.42
C ASN A 290 -14.27 1.72 11.78
N GLY A 291 -13.52 1.26 12.77
CA GLY A 291 -14.02 0.96 14.11
C GLY A 291 -14.95 -0.25 14.18
N ARG A 292 -14.87 -1.17 13.22
CA ARG A 292 -15.64 -2.42 13.14
C ARG A 292 -14.77 -3.66 13.29
N GLY A 293 -13.50 -3.49 13.70
CA GLY A 293 -12.55 -4.58 13.83
C GLY A 293 -12.97 -5.63 14.85
N ASP A 294 -12.68 -6.89 14.55
CA ASP A 294 -12.77 -8.00 15.49
C ASP A 294 -11.38 -8.20 16.14
N PRO A 295 -11.23 -7.94 17.46
CA PRO A 295 -9.93 -8.01 18.12
C PRO A 295 -9.24 -9.38 18.01
N ALA A 296 -10.03 -10.47 17.98
CA ALA A 296 -9.49 -11.82 17.86
C ALA A 296 -8.91 -12.07 16.46
N LEU A 297 -9.63 -11.67 15.41
CA LEU A 297 -9.17 -11.80 14.03
C LEU A 297 -8.00 -10.85 13.75
N THR A 298 -8.05 -9.63 14.29
CA THR A 298 -6.96 -8.67 14.15
C THR A 298 -5.68 -9.18 14.82
N ALA A 299 -5.79 -9.82 15.99
CA ALA A 299 -4.65 -10.44 16.66
C ALA A 299 -3.99 -11.54 15.82
N LEU A 300 -4.78 -12.31 15.06
CA LEU A 300 -4.27 -13.33 14.15
C LEU A 300 -3.54 -12.74 12.93
N LEU A 301 -3.90 -11.51 12.52
CA LEU A 301 -3.23 -10.85 11.39
C LEU A 301 -1.86 -10.25 11.78
N ARG A 302 -1.68 -9.83 13.03
CA ARG A 302 -0.46 -9.14 13.50
C ARG A 302 0.88 -9.80 13.12
N PRO A 303 1.03 -11.13 13.20
CA PRO A 303 2.29 -11.78 12.83
C PRO A 303 2.69 -11.61 11.35
N TYR A 304 1.75 -11.20 10.51
CA TYR A 304 1.94 -11.04 9.06
C TYR A 304 2.14 -9.60 8.65
N THR A 305 1.72 -8.64 9.47
CA THR A 305 1.90 -7.21 9.19
C THR A 305 3.26 -6.75 9.71
N GLY A 306 4.12 -6.33 8.80
CA GLY A 306 5.44 -5.84 9.15
C GLY A 306 5.44 -4.37 9.59
N GLU A 307 6.63 -3.89 10.00
CA GLU A 307 6.87 -2.52 10.45
C GLU A 307 6.63 -1.45 9.36
N SER A 308 6.52 -1.85 8.11
CA SER A 308 6.54 -0.98 6.93
C SER A 308 5.16 -0.58 6.38
N ALA A 309 4.13 -0.49 7.20
CA ALA A 309 2.82 -0.03 6.75
C ALA A 309 2.80 1.49 6.48
N VAL A 310 2.18 1.90 5.35
CA VAL A 310 1.85 3.32 5.09
C VAL A 310 0.50 3.60 5.74
N TRP A 311 0.54 4.09 7.00
CA TRP A 311 -0.65 4.17 7.84
C TRP A 311 -0.64 5.39 8.76
N GLY A 312 -1.61 6.25 8.61
CA GLY A 312 -1.73 7.51 9.36
C GLY A 312 -2.64 7.44 10.59
N ASP A 313 -3.64 6.54 10.59
CA ASP A 313 -4.54 6.36 11.74
C ASP A 313 -3.84 5.58 12.87
N GLU A 314 -3.52 6.28 13.95
CA GLU A 314 -2.71 5.74 15.04
C GLU A 314 -3.40 4.61 15.80
N GLY A 315 -4.71 4.75 16.02
CA GLY A 315 -5.49 3.76 16.77
C GLY A 315 -5.56 2.40 16.07
N SER A 316 -5.94 2.38 14.79
CA SER A 316 -6.00 1.14 14.02
C SER A 316 -4.60 0.59 13.74
N ARG A 317 -3.59 1.45 13.53
CA ARG A 317 -2.20 1.02 13.37
C ARG A 317 -1.70 0.22 14.58
N ALA A 318 -1.93 0.72 15.79
CA ALA A 318 -1.52 0.04 17.02
C ALA A 318 -2.21 -1.33 17.16
N ARG A 319 -3.50 -1.42 16.80
CA ARG A 319 -4.24 -2.67 16.83
C ARG A 319 -3.78 -3.67 15.77
N LEU A 320 -3.43 -3.21 14.58
CA LEU A 320 -2.88 -4.05 13.52
C LEU A 320 -1.45 -4.53 13.78
N GLY A 321 -0.77 -3.99 14.81
CA GLY A 321 0.61 -4.36 15.14
C GLY A 321 1.64 -3.78 14.16
N ALA A 322 1.22 -2.86 13.29
CA ALA A 322 2.15 -2.12 12.45
C ALA A 322 2.93 -1.14 13.33
N VAL A 323 4.15 -1.51 13.70
CA VAL A 323 5.07 -0.63 14.43
C VAL A 323 5.38 0.56 13.53
N ALA A 324 5.31 1.78 14.06
CA ALA A 324 5.87 2.91 13.34
C ALA A 324 7.37 2.66 13.17
N GLU A 325 7.89 2.74 11.96
CA GLU A 325 9.29 3.10 11.86
C GLU A 325 9.44 4.42 12.65
N PRO A 326 10.33 4.48 13.66
CA PRO A 326 10.74 5.78 14.16
C PRO A 326 11.18 6.58 12.94
N ASP A 327 10.86 7.88 12.90
CA ASP A 327 11.17 8.79 11.81
C ASP A 327 12.68 8.80 11.45
N ASN A 328 13.20 7.67 11.02
CA ASN A 328 14.56 7.48 10.55
C ASN A 328 14.63 7.68 9.03
N VAL A 329 13.89 8.68 8.56
CA VAL A 329 14.05 9.24 7.21
C VAL A 329 15.31 10.10 7.13
N GLY A 330 16.08 10.22 8.24
CA GLY A 330 17.22 11.13 8.35
C GLY A 330 18.62 10.56 8.09
N THR A 331 18.82 9.25 7.86
CA THR A 331 20.18 8.69 7.67
C THR A 331 20.31 7.63 6.57
N GLY A 332 19.30 7.42 5.74
CA GLY A 332 19.51 6.78 4.44
C GLY A 332 19.89 7.86 3.42
N PRO A 333 20.74 7.59 2.41
CA PRO A 333 21.07 8.59 1.41
C PRO A 333 19.78 9.16 0.84
N ALA A 334 19.65 10.47 0.94
CA ALA A 334 18.57 11.28 0.39
C ALA A 334 18.25 10.81 -1.04
N GLY A 335 17.16 10.10 -1.26
CA GLY A 335 16.93 9.46 -2.56
C GLY A 335 15.54 8.97 -2.87
N CYS A 336 14.59 8.99 -1.94
CA CYS A 336 13.25 8.51 -2.28
C CYS A 336 12.28 9.62 -2.71
N SER A 337 12.46 10.82 -2.19
CA SER A 337 11.60 11.96 -2.52
C SER A 337 12.11 12.74 -3.74
N THR A 338 13.42 12.80 -3.94
CA THR A 338 14.04 13.60 -5.01
C THR A 338 14.07 12.92 -6.38
N GLU A 339 14.01 11.59 -6.47
CA GLU A 339 14.11 10.91 -7.77
C GLU A 339 12.79 10.85 -8.55
N VAL A 340 11.66 11.08 -7.91
CA VAL A 340 10.41 11.32 -8.66
C VAL A 340 10.45 12.71 -9.30
N ASN A 341 11.22 13.66 -8.72
CA ASN A 341 11.37 15.02 -9.24
C ASN A 341 12.55 15.21 -10.22
N SER A 342 13.53 14.30 -10.30
CA SER A 342 14.64 14.43 -11.24
C SER A 342 14.40 13.81 -12.61
N ALA A 343 13.21 13.28 -12.88
CA ALA A 343 12.77 12.85 -14.20
C ALA A 343 11.86 13.88 -14.90
N PHE A 344 11.81 15.12 -14.39
CA PHE A 344 11.17 16.26 -15.06
C PHE A 344 12.20 17.19 -15.68
#